data_0e745e0d22aef82f36efe5de00cf497f
#
_entry.id   0e745e0d22aef82f36efe5de00cf497f
#
_cell.length_a   1.000
_cell.length_b   1.000
_cell.length_c   1.000
_cell.angle_alpha   90.00
_cell.angle_beta   90.00
_cell.angle_gamma   90.00
#
_symmetry.space_group_name_H-M   'P 1'
#
loop_
_entity.id
_entity.type
_entity.pdbx_description
1 polymer ?
#
loop_
_entity_poly.entity_id
_entity_poly.type
_entity_poly.pdbx_seq_one_letter_code
_entity_poly.pdbx_strand_id
1 'polypeptide(L)'
;MTKILDVKNISKSYQTVLGEVLAIKDVSFSVSKGEIVGIVGSSGCGKSTLLNIIAGLDNATDGEVVKDASFAYMLQTDALLPYLSVLDNALLGLKIKKMLIDENILYTKKLLESFGLGEFLDKYPANLSGGMRQRVALVRTLALKPDLILLDEPLSALDYVTRLTITDQIWKILKELNVTTILISHDIAECVSFCDKIIVLSKRPAVIKREVEIPFANDTIPSNKRKRNEFNKYHDMIWGDLDKNIT
;
A
#
# COMPACT_ATOMS: atom_id res chain seq x y z
N MET A 1 22.14 -0.01 -3.52
CA MET A 1 21.07 -0.34 -2.57
C MET A 1 20.68 -1.80 -2.75
N THR A 2 20.36 -2.52 -1.68
CA THR A 2 19.98 -3.94 -1.75
C THR A 2 18.56 -4.05 -2.24
N LYS A 3 18.33 -4.78 -3.35
CA LYS A 3 16.97 -5.08 -3.83
C LYS A 3 16.29 -6.06 -2.85
N ILE A 4 15.03 -5.82 -2.54
CA ILE A 4 14.20 -6.69 -1.69
C ILE A 4 13.07 -7.35 -2.48
N LEU A 5 12.70 -6.73 -3.60
CA LEU A 5 11.71 -7.23 -4.54
C LEU A 5 12.19 -6.98 -5.96
N ASP A 6 12.04 -7.98 -6.82
CA ASP A 6 12.30 -7.89 -8.26
C ASP A 6 11.14 -8.53 -9.01
N VAL A 7 10.40 -7.72 -9.75
CA VAL A 7 9.27 -8.11 -10.61
C VAL A 7 9.79 -8.15 -12.03
N LYS A 8 9.72 -9.32 -12.69
CA LYS A 8 10.33 -9.54 -14.00
C LYS A 8 9.31 -10.04 -15.01
N ASN A 9 9.06 -9.24 -16.03
CA ASN A 9 8.25 -9.55 -17.21
C ASN A 9 6.84 -10.12 -16.88
N ILE A 10 6.24 -9.62 -15.78
CA ILE A 10 4.94 -10.12 -15.34
C ILE A 10 3.87 -9.82 -16.37
N SER A 11 3.22 -10.89 -16.84
CA SER A 11 2.00 -10.85 -17.64
C SER A 11 0.91 -11.65 -16.96
N LYS A 12 -0.36 -11.19 -17.07
CA LYS A 12 -1.51 -11.88 -16.51
C LYS A 12 -2.69 -11.82 -17.45
N SER A 13 -3.17 -12.99 -17.83
CA SER A 13 -4.42 -13.19 -18.57
C SER A 13 -5.43 -13.92 -17.70
N TYR A 14 -6.70 -13.60 -17.87
CA TYR A 14 -7.84 -14.31 -17.30
C TYR A 14 -8.69 -14.90 -18.39
N GLN A 15 -9.09 -16.16 -18.24
CA GLN A 15 -10.09 -16.78 -19.09
C GLN A 15 -11.48 -16.37 -18.60
N THR A 16 -12.29 -15.81 -19.49
CA THR A 16 -13.66 -15.39 -19.20
C THR A 16 -14.62 -16.07 -20.18
N VAL A 17 -15.91 -16.00 -19.90
CA VAL A 17 -16.94 -16.53 -20.82
C VAL A 17 -16.90 -15.87 -22.20
N LEU A 18 -16.40 -14.63 -22.27
CA LEU A 18 -16.28 -13.83 -23.50
C LEU A 18 -14.92 -13.97 -24.18
N GLY A 19 -14.03 -14.82 -23.67
CA GLY A 19 -12.67 -15.03 -24.18
C GLY A 19 -11.59 -14.62 -23.20
N GLU A 20 -10.35 -14.58 -23.69
CA GLU A 20 -9.18 -14.21 -22.90
C GLU A 20 -9.10 -12.69 -22.68
N VAL A 21 -8.85 -12.26 -21.45
CA VAL A 21 -8.66 -10.86 -21.09
C VAL A 21 -7.24 -10.68 -20.54
N LEU A 22 -6.39 -10.02 -21.31
CA LEU A 22 -5.04 -9.65 -20.86
C LEU A 22 -5.15 -8.45 -19.90
N ALA A 23 -4.83 -8.69 -18.61
CA ALA A 23 -4.92 -7.68 -17.58
C ALA A 23 -3.60 -6.90 -17.40
N ILE A 24 -2.47 -7.60 -17.45
CA ILE A 24 -1.11 -7.06 -17.28
C ILE A 24 -0.25 -7.62 -18.40
N LYS A 25 0.63 -6.79 -18.97
CA LYS A 25 1.53 -7.17 -20.04
C LYS A 25 2.94 -6.67 -19.74
N ASP A 26 3.88 -7.60 -19.60
CA ASP A 26 5.33 -7.36 -19.52
C ASP A 26 5.72 -6.24 -18.54
N VAL A 27 5.25 -6.34 -17.29
CA VAL A 27 5.57 -5.39 -16.23
C VAL A 27 6.82 -5.84 -15.50
N SER A 28 7.85 -4.96 -15.48
CA SER A 28 9.12 -5.22 -14.80
C SER A 28 9.56 -4.00 -14.01
N PHE A 29 9.84 -4.18 -12.71
CA PHE A 29 10.43 -3.16 -11.84
C PHE A 29 11.08 -3.79 -10.61
N SER A 30 11.90 -3.02 -9.92
CA SER A 30 12.51 -3.47 -8.67
C SER A 30 12.31 -2.45 -7.55
N VAL A 31 12.32 -2.96 -6.31
CA VAL A 31 12.19 -2.14 -5.10
C VAL A 31 13.38 -2.39 -4.19
N SER A 32 14.02 -1.31 -3.74
CA SER A 32 15.15 -1.35 -2.82
C SER A 32 14.68 -1.39 -1.36
N LYS A 33 15.52 -1.91 -0.47
CA LYS A 33 15.23 -1.94 0.97
C LYS A 33 14.99 -0.52 1.51
N GLY A 34 13.87 -0.33 2.23
CA GLY A 34 13.44 0.95 2.81
C GLY A 34 12.83 1.93 1.83
N GLU A 35 12.73 1.56 0.53
CA GLU A 35 12.10 2.40 -0.50
C GLU A 35 10.57 2.32 -0.40
N ILE A 36 9.90 3.44 -0.60
CA ILE A 36 8.44 3.53 -0.70
C ILE A 36 8.07 3.77 -2.16
N VAL A 37 7.49 2.78 -2.82
CA VAL A 37 7.08 2.82 -4.24
C VAL A 37 5.58 2.94 -4.36
N GLY A 38 5.12 3.99 -5.03
CA GLY A 38 3.71 4.17 -5.39
C GLY A 38 3.37 3.55 -6.73
N ILE A 39 2.22 2.92 -6.86
CA ILE A 39 1.68 2.45 -8.14
C ILE A 39 0.37 3.18 -8.40
N VAL A 40 0.34 3.97 -9.48
CA VAL A 40 -0.83 4.73 -9.91
C VAL A 40 -1.32 4.26 -11.28
N GLY A 41 -2.61 4.41 -11.53
CA GLY A 41 -3.23 4.02 -12.79
C GLY A 41 -4.75 4.15 -12.71
N SER A 42 -5.42 4.15 -13.85
CA SER A 42 -6.90 4.22 -13.91
C SER A 42 -7.56 3.06 -13.15
N SER A 43 -8.82 3.25 -12.73
CA SER A 43 -9.58 2.17 -12.10
C SER A 43 -9.68 0.96 -13.03
N GLY A 44 -9.51 -0.24 -12.49
CA GLY A 44 -9.57 -1.49 -13.24
C GLY A 44 -8.41 -1.75 -14.23
N CYS A 45 -7.32 -0.95 -14.20
CA CYS A 45 -6.18 -1.19 -15.09
C CYS A 45 -5.36 -2.45 -14.74
N GLY A 46 -5.40 -2.93 -13.48
CA GLY A 46 -4.66 -4.14 -13.06
C GLY A 46 -3.78 -3.95 -11.83
N LYS A 47 -3.86 -2.82 -11.11
CA LYS A 47 -3.03 -2.54 -9.91
C LYS A 47 -3.16 -3.61 -8.83
N SER A 48 -4.39 -3.91 -8.40
CA SER A 48 -4.64 -4.94 -7.37
C SER A 48 -4.29 -6.34 -7.87
N THR A 49 -4.44 -6.63 -9.18
CA THR A 49 -3.96 -7.86 -9.80
C THR A 49 -2.45 -8.00 -9.64
N LEU A 50 -1.70 -6.93 -9.96
CA LEU A 50 -0.24 -6.90 -9.80
C LEU A 50 0.16 -7.12 -8.34
N LEU A 51 -0.53 -6.44 -7.41
CA LEU A 51 -0.25 -6.59 -5.98
C LEU A 51 -0.55 -8.01 -5.46
N ASN A 52 -1.64 -8.62 -5.94
CA ASN A 52 -1.97 -10.02 -5.61
C ASN A 52 -0.92 -11.00 -6.12
N ILE A 53 -0.37 -10.77 -7.32
CA ILE A 53 0.73 -11.59 -7.85
C ILE A 53 1.99 -11.41 -6.99
N ILE A 54 2.34 -10.18 -6.63
CA ILE A 54 3.48 -9.89 -5.72
C ILE A 54 3.27 -10.55 -4.36
N ALA A 55 2.04 -10.55 -3.84
CA ALA A 55 1.69 -11.22 -2.59
C ALA A 55 1.71 -12.76 -2.69
N GLY A 56 1.66 -13.33 -3.90
CA GLY A 56 1.51 -14.77 -4.12
C GLY A 56 0.09 -15.27 -3.88
N LEU A 57 -0.90 -14.38 -3.92
CA LEU A 57 -2.33 -14.70 -3.84
C LEU A 57 -2.92 -15.04 -5.22
N ASP A 58 -2.24 -14.64 -6.28
CA ASP A 58 -2.56 -15.00 -7.67
C ASP A 58 -1.25 -15.34 -8.40
N ASN A 59 -1.34 -16.17 -9.44
CA ASN A 59 -0.19 -16.56 -10.25
C ASN A 59 -0.10 -15.67 -11.49
N ALA A 60 1.10 -15.24 -11.86
CA ALA A 60 1.35 -14.68 -13.17
C ALA A 60 1.08 -15.74 -14.26
N THR A 61 0.66 -15.30 -15.45
CA THR A 61 0.61 -16.15 -16.64
C THR A 61 2.01 -16.35 -17.20
N ASP A 62 2.85 -15.30 -17.11
CA ASP A 62 4.25 -15.30 -17.51
C ASP A 62 5.05 -14.35 -16.62
N GLY A 63 6.38 -14.57 -16.55
CA GLY A 63 7.29 -13.82 -15.71
C GLY A 63 7.42 -14.37 -14.29
N GLU A 64 8.21 -13.70 -13.47
CA GLU A 64 8.48 -14.12 -12.09
C GLU A 64 8.56 -12.96 -11.11
N VAL A 65 8.21 -13.23 -9.85
CA VAL A 65 8.43 -12.33 -8.71
C VAL A 65 9.47 -12.94 -7.78
N VAL A 66 10.63 -12.29 -7.66
CA VAL A 66 11.67 -12.67 -6.71
C VAL A 66 11.58 -11.74 -5.50
N LYS A 67 11.32 -12.31 -4.31
CA LYS A 67 11.31 -11.57 -3.06
C LYS A 67 12.04 -12.36 -1.97
N ASP A 68 12.95 -11.69 -1.27
CA ASP A 68 13.70 -12.24 -0.14
C ASP A 68 13.39 -11.40 1.10
N ALA A 69 12.13 -11.48 1.55
CA ALA A 69 11.64 -10.66 2.64
C ALA A 69 10.38 -11.23 3.27
N SER A 70 10.24 -11.03 4.57
CA SER A 70 8.93 -11.17 5.22
C SER A 70 8.02 -10.06 4.73
N PHE A 71 6.77 -10.39 4.40
CA PHE A 71 5.83 -9.37 3.94
C PHE A 71 4.49 -9.42 4.67
N ALA A 72 3.80 -8.29 4.65
CA ALA A 72 2.42 -8.17 5.09
C ALA A 72 1.60 -7.40 4.04
N TYR A 73 0.33 -7.76 3.87
CA TYR A 73 -0.55 -7.19 2.87
C TYR A 73 -1.80 -6.62 3.54
N MET A 74 -2.05 -5.35 3.31
CA MET A 74 -3.31 -4.69 3.63
C MET A 74 -4.18 -4.63 2.37
N LEU A 75 -5.26 -5.39 2.37
CA LEU A 75 -6.25 -5.41 1.29
C LEU A 75 -7.03 -4.10 1.22
N GLN A 76 -7.59 -3.79 0.07
CA GLN A 76 -8.47 -2.63 -0.14
C GLN A 76 -9.66 -2.61 0.84
N THR A 77 -10.21 -3.78 1.16
CA THR A 77 -11.21 -3.93 2.22
C THR A 77 -10.51 -4.12 3.57
N ASP A 78 -11.12 -3.62 4.65
CA ASP A 78 -10.55 -3.76 6.00
C ASP A 78 -10.42 -5.23 6.44
N ALA A 79 -11.29 -6.11 5.92
CA ALA A 79 -11.31 -7.55 6.20
C ALA A 79 -11.14 -7.88 7.69
N LEU A 80 -11.77 -7.10 8.57
CA LEU A 80 -11.80 -7.37 10.00
C LEU A 80 -12.77 -8.51 10.29
N LEU A 81 -12.38 -9.36 11.23
CA LEU A 81 -13.25 -10.43 11.71
C LEU A 81 -14.30 -9.83 12.67
N PRO A 82 -15.61 -9.92 12.35
CA PRO A 82 -16.66 -9.18 13.06
C PRO A 82 -16.86 -9.64 14.50
N TYR A 83 -16.42 -10.84 14.83
CA TYR A 83 -16.53 -11.46 16.16
C TYR A 83 -15.28 -11.27 17.02
N LEU A 84 -14.25 -10.59 16.51
CA LEU A 84 -13.05 -10.23 17.26
C LEU A 84 -13.09 -8.74 17.64
N SER A 85 -12.55 -8.42 18.82
CA SER A 85 -12.34 -7.04 19.24
C SER A 85 -11.35 -6.30 18.32
N VAL A 86 -11.23 -4.99 18.49
CA VAL A 86 -10.21 -4.16 17.80
C VAL A 86 -8.81 -4.69 18.10
N LEU A 87 -8.52 -4.94 19.38
CA LEU A 87 -7.23 -5.46 19.80
C LEU A 87 -6.98 -6.85 19.22
N ASP A 88 -7.95 -7.76 19.29
CA ASP A 88 -7.79 -9.12 18.76
C ASP A 88 -7.63 -9.13 17.24
N ASN A 89 -8.33 -8.27 16.52
CA ASN A 89 -8.11 -8.08 15.08
C ASN A 89 -6.70 -7.60 14.79
N ALA A 90 -6.19 -6.62 15.54
CA ALA A 90 -4.84 -6.10 15.36
C ALA A 90 -3.77 -7.16 15.68
N LEU A 91 -4.01 -8.01 16.66
CA LEU A 91 -3.10 -9.09 17.07
C LEU A 91 -3.21 -10.36 16.23
N LEU A 92 -4.21 -10.48 15.34
CA LEU A 92 -4.52 -11.71 14.61
C LEU A 92 -3.31 -12.28 13.85
N GLY A 93 -2.58 -11.43 13.13
CA GLY A 93 -1.40 -11.86 12.37
C GLY A 93 -0.30 -12.41 13.27
N LEU A 94 -0.06 -11.79 14.41
CA LEU A 94 0.90 -12.24 15.43
C LEU A 94 0.47 -13.59 16.03
N LYS A 95 -0.82 -13.76 16.28
CA LYS A 95 -1.39 -15.01 16.79
C LYS A 95 -1.18 -16.17 15.81
N ILE A 96 -1.47 -15.95 14.52
CA ILE A 96 -1.29 -16.95 13.46
C ILE A 96 0.18 -17.35 13.33
N LYS A 97 1.10 -16.36 13.38
CA LYS A 97 2.55 -16.59 13.28
C LYS A 97 3.19 -17.08 14.59
N LYS A 98 2.40 -17.32 15.66
CA LYS A 98 2.88 -17.70 16.99
C LYS A 98 3.89 -16.71 17.60
N MET A 99 3.70 -15.43 17.30
CA MET A 99 4.55 -14.31 17.76
C MET A 99 3.86 -13.46 18.85
N LEU A 100 2.83 -14.02 19.51
CA LEU A 100 2.06 -13.31 20.55
C LEU A 100 2.81 -13.32 21.88
N ILE A 101 3.81 -12.44 21.98
CA ILE A 101 4.60 -12.18 23.21
C ILE A 101 4.26 -10.80 23.74
N ASP A 102 4.51 -10.55 25.03
CA ASP A 102 4.15 -9.31 25.71
C ASP A 102 4.69 -8.05 25.03
N GLU A 103 5.91 -8.11 24.50
CA GLU A 103 6.52 -7.00 23.75
C GLU A 103 5.70 -6.64 22.51
N ASN A 104 5.28 -7.63 21.72
CA ASN A 104 4.51 -7.41 20.49
C ASN A 104 3.08 -6.96 20.81
N ILE A 105 2.48 -7.46 21.88
CA ILE A 105 1.18 -7.00 22.38
C ILE A 105 1.25 -5.53 22.78
N LEU A 106 2.26 -5.15 23.56
CA LEU A 106 2.47 -3.77 23.98
C LEU A 106 2.70 -2.84 22.79
N TYR A 107 3.54 -3.27 21.83
CA TYR A 107 3.79 -2.52 20.60
C TYR A 107 2.50 -2.30 19.82
N THR A 108 1.68 -3.35 19.65
CA THR A 108 0.40 -3.25 18.92
C THR A 108 -0.58 -2.31 19.61
N LYS A 109 -0.65 -2.32 20.96
CA LYS A 109 -1.47 -1.37 21.71
C LYS A 109 -1.00 0.06 21.51
N LYS A 110 0.31 0.33 21.57
CA LYS A 110 0.87 1.66 21.28
C LYS A 110 0.57 2.13 19.86
N LEU A 111 0.61 1.24 18.85
CA LEU A 111 0.17 1.56 17.51
C LEU A 111 -1.31 1.94 17.48
N LEU A 112 -2.20 1.16 18.10
CA LEU A 112 -3.63 1.49 18.18
C LEU A 112 -3.87 2.85 18.84
N GLU A 113 -3.18 3.15 19.95
CA GLU A 113 -3.23 4.45 20.60
C GLU A 113 -2.77 5.59 19.68
N SER A 114 -1.64 5.42 18.99
CA SER A 114 -1.12 6.44 18.05
C SER A 114 -2.06 6.71 16.89
N PHE A 115 -2.84 5.72 16.46
CA PHE A 115 -3.88 5.86 15.42
C PHE A 115 -5.25 6.30 16.00
N GLY A 116 -5.31 6.74 17.28
CA GLY A 116 -6.53 7.25 17.91
C GLY A 116 -7.58 6.15 18.19
N LEU A 117 -7.11 4.93 18.43
CA LEU A 117 -7.97 3.77 18.70
C LEU A 117 -7.83 3.23 20.13
N GLY A 118 -7.10 3.92 21.01
CA GLY A 118 -6.82 3.47 22.38
C GLY A 118 -8.07 3.21 23.22
N GLU A 119 -9.11 4.03 23.07
CA GLU A 119 -10.39 3.87 23.81
C GLU A 119 -11.31 2.81 23.19
N PHE A 120 -10.92 2.20 22.05
CA PHE A 120 -11.74 1.27 21.29
C PHE A 120 -11.23 -0.17 21.32
N LEU A 121 -10.21 -0.48 22.14
CA LEU A 121 -9.54 -1.78 22.13
C LEU A 121 -10.51 -2.97 22.29
N ASP A 122 -11.51 -2.83 23.15
CA ASP A 122 -12.51 -3.86 23.45
C ASP A 122 -13.78 -3.75 22.60
N LYS A 123 -13.85 -2.78 21.67
CA LYS A 123 -14.98 -2.63 20.75
C LYS A 123 -14.86 -3.59 19.58
N TYR A 124 -15.99 -3.86 18.93
CA TYR A 124 -16.07 -4.72 17.75
C TYR A 124 -16.19 -3.90 16.46
N PRO A 125 -15.86 -4.47 15.30
CA PRO A 125 -15.92 -3.76 14.00
C PRO A 125 -17.27 -3.08 13.73
N ALA A 126 -18.38 -3.66 14.17
CA ALA A 126 -19.72 -3.07 14.04
C ALA A 126 -19.90 -1.73 14.76
N ASN A 127 -19.08 -1.45 15.78
CA ASN A 127 -19.10 -0.20 16.55
C ASN A 127 -18.16 0.88 15.99
N LEU A 128 -17.48 0.63 14.86
CA LEU A 128 -16.47 1.50 14.29
C LEU A 128 -16.94 2.15 12.99
N SER A 129 -16.50 3.38 12.74
CA SER A 129 -16.60 3.97 11.41
C SER A 129 -15.74 3.24 10.38
N GLY A 130 -16.01 3.42 9.08
CA GLY A 130 -15.18 2.83 8.02
C GLY A 130 -13.71 3.19 8.14
N GLY A 131 -13.41 4.45 8.42
CA GLY A 131 -12.05 4.92 8.61
C GLY A 131 -11.38 4.35 9.87
N MET A 132 -12.13 4.10 10.95
CA MET A 132 -11.59 3.42 12.14
C MET A 132 -11.25 1.96 11.81
N ARG A 133 -12.12 1.25 11.10
CA ARG A 133 -11.83 -0.14 10.67
C ARG A 133 -10.60 -0.20 9.78
N GLN A 134 -10.45 0.74 8.85
CA GLN A 134 -9.28 0.80 7.98
C GLN A 134 -7.97 1.02 8.77
N ARG A 135 -8.00 1.89 9.81
CA ARG A 135 -6.86 2.07 10.74
C ARG A 135 -6.53 0.81 11.54
N VAL A 136 -7.53 0.04 12.00
CA VAL A 136 -7.30 -1.26 12.66
C VAL A 136 -6.61 -2.24 11.70
N ALA A 137 -7.08 -2.33 10.44
CA ALA A 137 -6.45 -3.20 9.43
C ALA A 137 -4.99 -2.80 9.14
N LEU A 138 -4.70 -1.51 9.11
CA LEU A 138 -3.34 -1.00 8.96
C LEU A 138 -2.46 -1.39 10.17
N VAL A 139 -2.95 -1.20 11.40
CA VAL A 139 -2.23 -1.61 12.61
C VAL A 139 -1.99 -3.12 12.62
N ARG A 140 -2.98 -3.94 12.24
CA ARG A 140 -2.82 -5.40 12.08
C ARG A 140 -1.65 -5.75 11.16
N THR A 141 -1.47 -4.98 10.09
CA THR A 141 -0.40 -5.19 9.11
C THR A 141 0.95 -4.74 9.66
N LEU A 142 1.03 -3.56 10.29
CA LEU A 142 2.25 -3.00 10.90
C LEU A 142 2.73 -3.77 12.14
N ALA A 143 1.81 -4.38 12.90
CA ALA A 143 2.12 -5.16 14.10
C ALA A 143 3.07 -6.34 13.82
N LEU A 144 3.07 -6.85 12.59
CA LEU A 144 3.95 -7.94 12.15
C LEU A 144 5.41 -7.51 11.96
N LYS A 145 5.72 -6.22 11.98
CA LYS A 145 7.05 -5.64 11.69
C LYS A 145 7.67 -6.27 10.42
N PRO A 146 6.97 -6.24 9.27
CA PRO A 146 7.45 -6.89 8.06
C PRO A 146 8.60 -6.11 7.41
N ASP A 147 9.43 -6.79 6.58
CA ASP A 147 10.45 -6.13 5.76
C ASP A 147 9.83 -5.40 4.56
N LEU A 148 8.72 -5.94 4.02
CA LEU A 148 7.96 -5.40 2.90
C LEU A 148 6.48 -5.31 3.27
N ILE A 149 5.87 -4.14 3.06
CA ILE A 149 4.44 -3.94 3.24
C ILE A 149 3.77 -3.61 1.90
N LEU A 150 2.66 -4.28 1.63
CA LEU A 150 1.82 -4.04 0.46
C LEU A 150 0.54 -3.35 0.94
N LEU A 151 0.25 -2.16 0.42
CA LEU A 151 -0.89 -1.33 0.81
C LEU A 151 -1.78 -1.09 -0.42
N ASP A 152 -2.99 -1.64 -0.42
CA ASP A 152 -3.97 -1.42 -1.49
C ASP A 152 -5.02 -0.42 -1.03
N GLU A 153 -4.90 0.84 -1.47
CA GLU A 153 -5.77 1.96 -1.13
C GLU A 153 -6.02 2.12 0.38
N PRO A 154 -4.97 2.20 1.22
CA PRO A 154 -5.07 2.05 2.68
C PRO A 154 -5.88 3.15 3.37
N LEU A 155 -6.15 4.27 2.70
CA LEU A 155 -6.78 5.45 3.28
C LEU A 155 -8.06 5.90 2.53
N SER A 156 -8.60 5.05 1.65
CA SER A 156 -9.73 5.40 0.79
C SER A 156 -11.03 5.72 1.55
N ALA A 157 -11.23 5.14 2.74
CA ALA A 157 -12.42 5.35 3.57
C ALA A 157 -12.30 6.54 4.55
N LEU A 158 -11.19 7.32 4.50
CA LEU A 158 -10.97 8.47 5.38
C LEU A 158 -11.40 9.78 4.70
N ASP A 159 -11.95 10.71 5.51
CA ASP A 159 -12.10 12.10 5.10
C ASP A 159 -10.75 12.77 4.85
N TYR A 160 -10.75 13.86 4.12
CA TYR A 160 -9.51 14.51 3.66
C TYR A 160 -8.58 14.94 4.81
N VAL A 161 -9.11 15.54 5.88
CA VAL A 161 -8.29 16.06 7.01
C VAL A 161 -7.67 14.90 7.80
N THR A 162 -8.47 13.91 8.14
CA THR A 162 -8.01 12.69 8.81
C THR A 162 -6.98 11.96 7.96
N ARG A 163 -7.20 11.86 6.64
CA ARG A 163 -6.27 11.24 5.70
C ARG A 163 -4.89 11.89 5.74
N LEU A 164 -4.79 13.23 5.72
CA LEU A 164 -3.51 13.94 5.80
C LEU A 164 -2.75 13.59 7.08
N THR A 165 -3.44 13.62 8.23
CA THR A 165 -2.84 13.34 9.54
C THR A 165 -2.34 11.88 9.61
N ILE A 166 -3.17 10.94 9.15
CA ILE A 166 -2.83 9.51 9.16
C ILE A 166 -1.69 9.22 8.16
N THR A 167 -1.70 9.86 7.00
CA THR A 167 -0.60 9.75 6.01
C THR A 167 0.74 10.13 6.63
N ASP A 168 0.81 11.25 7.36
CA ASP A 168 2.02 11.70 8.04
C ASP A 168 2.48 10.69 9.12
N GLN A 169 1.54 10.13 9.88
CA GLN A 169 1.83 9.13 10.91
C GLN A 169 2.39 7.83 10.31
N ILE A 170 1.73 7.31 9.28
CA ILE A 170 2.18 6.09 8.58
C ILE A 170 3.59 6.29 8.02
N TRP A 171 3.80 7.41 7.32
CA TRP A 171 5.08 7.72 6.71
C TRP A 171 6.21 7.74 7.75
N LYS A 172 6.00 8.38 8.90
CA LYS A 172 6.97 8.39 10.01
C LYS A 172 7.29 6.98 10.48
N ILE A 173 6.27 6.17 10.77
CA ILE A 173 6.44 4.80 11.23
C ILE A 173 7.22 3.96 10.21
N LEU A 174 6.88 4.05 8.92
CA LEU A 174 7.56 3.30 7.87
C LEU A 174 9.03 3.72 7.72
N LYS A 175 9.33 5.03 7.81
CA LYS A 175 10.71 5.53 7.75
C LYS A 175 11.52 5.18 9.00
N GLU A 176 10.95 5.30 10.20
CA GLU A 176 11.59 4.92 11.46
C GLU A 176 11.93 3.44 11.50
N LEU A 177 11.04 2.58 11.02
CA LEU A 177 11.24 1.13 10.96
C LEU A 177 12.01 0.68 9.71
N ASN A 178 12.34 1.59 8.80
CA ASN A 178 12.97 1.31 7.50
C ASN A 178 12.24 0.20 6.71
N VAL A 179 10.89 0.22 6.74
CA VAL A 179 10.04 -0.75 6.06
C VAL A 179 9.92 -0.42 4.58
N THR A 180 10.24 -1.37 3.72
CA THR A 180 9.98 -1.25 2.28
C THR A 180 8.48 -1.28 2.02
N THR A 181 7.98 -0.40 1.15
CA THR A 181 6.53 -0.27 0.95
C THR A 181 6.16 -0.20 -0.51
N ILE A 182 5.13 -0.95 -0.91
CA ILE A 182 4.40 -0.73 -2.16
C ILE A 182 3.02 -0.19 -1.81
N LEU A 183 2.71 0.99 -2.32
CA LEU A 183 1.43 1.68 -2.12
C LEU A 183 0.66 1.75 -3.43
N ILE A 184 -0.53 1.18 -3.49
CA ILE A 184 -1.50 1.50 -4.53
C ILE A 184 -2.40 2.62 -4.03
N SER A 185 -2.51 3.68 -4.83
CA SER A 185 -3.48 4.76 -4.60
C SER A 185 -4.01 5.29 -5.94
N HIS A 186 -5.24 5.77 -5.92
CA HIS A 186 -5.82 6.54 -7.02
C HIS A 186 -5.61 8.06 -6.82
N ASP A 187 -5.08 8.48 -5.67
CA ASP A 187 -4.75 9.87 -5.34
C ASP A 187 -3.27 10.14 -5.69
N ILE A 188 -3.04 10.85 -6.80
CA ILE A 188 -1.70 11.24 -7.24
C ILE A 188 -1.00 12.10 -6.19
N ALA A 189 -1.74 13.01 -5.54
CA ALA A 189 -1.20 13.90 -4.53
C ALA A 189 -0.71 13.12 -3.29
N GLU A 190 -1.40 12.02 -2.94
CA GLU A 190 -0.93 11.09 -1.92
C GLU A 190 0.40 10.46 -2.35
N CYS A 191 0.48 9.86 -3.53
CA CYS A 191 1.70 9.21 -3.99
C CYS A 191 2.87 10.17 -4.10
N VAL A 192 2.71 11.36 -4.68
CA VAL A 192 3.78 12.37 -4.81
C VAL A 192 4.30 12.86 -3.45
N SER A 193 3.43 12.94 -2.45
CA SER A 193 3.85 13.35 -1.10
C SER A 193 4.45 12.21 -0.27
N PHE A 194 4.06 10.97 -0.53
CA PHE A 194 4.37 9.82 0.30
C PHE A 194 5.55 8.99 -0.20
N CYS A 195 5.67 8.79 -1.53
CA CYS A 195 6.56 7.81 -2.13
C CYS A 195 7.93 8.38 -2.50
N ASP A 196 8.93 7.51 -2.56
CA ASP A 196 10.27 7.81 -3.08
C ASP A 196 10.29 7.69 -4.61
N LYS A 197 9.50 6.73 -5.15
CA LYS A 197 9.33 6.46 -6.58
C LYS A 197 7.87 6.16 -6.90
N ILE A 198 7.41 6.54 -8.09
CA ILE A 198 6.06 6.28 -8.56
C ILE A 198 6.11 5.56 -9.91
N ILE A 199 5.39 4.45 -10.01
CA ILE A 199 5.16 3.68 -11.24
C ILE A 199 3.79 4.05 -11.79
N VAL A 200 3.75 4.57 -13.00
CA VAL A 200 2.52 4.93 -13.70
C VAL A 200 2.14 3.81 -14.65
N LEU A 201 0.98 3.20 -14.44
CA LEU A 201 0.44 2.14 -15.29
C LEU A 201 -0.52 2.68 -16.34
N SER A 202 -0.51 2.07 -17.53
CA SER A 202 -1.49 2.33 -18.60
C SER A 202 -2.88 1.80 -18.24
N LYS A 203 -3.88 2.07 -19.10
CA LYS A 203 -5.12 1.28 -19.18
C LYS A 203 -4.79 -0.18 -19.51
N ARG A 204 -5.79 -1.06 -19.31
CA ARG A 204 -5.70 -2.47 -19.62
C ARG A 204 -5.41 -2.72 -21.13
N PRO A 205 -4.45 -3.58 -21.47
CA PRO A 205 -3.55 -4.27 -20.56
C PRO A 205 -2.55 -3.30 -19.89
N ALA A 206 -2.37 -3.45 -18.57
CA ALA A 206 -1.45 -2.59 -17.85
C ALA A 206 -0.02 -2.83 -18.29
N VAL A 207 0.66 -1.77 -18.71
CA VAL A 207 2.11 -1.70 -18.93
C VAL A 207 2.66 -0.51 -18.14
N ILE A 208 3.94 -0.51 -17.82
CA ILE A 208 4.59 0.66 -17.20
C ILE A 208 4.73 1.74 -18.28
N LYS A 209 4.04 2.87 -18.09
CA LYS A 209 4.18 4.05 -18.94
C LYS A 209 5.39 4.89 -18.54
N ARG A 210 5.60 4.99 -17.23
CA ARG A 210 6.69 5.81 -16.67
C ARG A 210 7.03 5.36 -15.26
N GLU A 211 8.30 5.45 -14.91
CA GLU A 211 8.80 5.48 -13.54
C GLU A 211 9.26 6.90 -13.21
N VAL A 212 8.86 7.42 -12.06
CA VAL A 212 9.14 8.79 -11.64
C VAL A 212 9.79 8.76 -10.26
N GLU A 213 11.05 9.14 -10.18
CA GLU A 213 11.74 9.38 -8.90
C GLU A 213 11.27 10.69 -8.29
N ILE A 214 11.00 10.71 -6.99
CA ILE A 214 10.57 11.91 -6.25
C ILE A 214 11.74 12.42 -5.40
N PRO A 215 12.49 13.42 -5.87
CA PRO A 215 13.78 13.82 -5.28
C PRO A 215 13.65 14.45 -3.88
N PHE A 216 12.47 14.92 -3.48
CA PHE A 216 12.19 15.50 -2.16
C PHE A 216 11.49 14.53 -1.21
N ALA A 217 11.44 13.23 -1.53
CA ALA A 217 10.68 12.25 -0.78
C ALA A 217 11.10 12.11 0.68
N ASN A 218 12.38 12.31 0.99
CA ASN A 218 12.94 12.08 2.32
C ASN A 218 13.17 13.35 3.15
N ASP A 219 12.85 14.52 2.61
CA ASP A 219 13.21 15.80 3.27
C ASP A 219 12.30 16.16 4.44
N THR A 220 11.03 15.78 4.40
CA THR A 220 10.02 16.14 5.42
C THR A 220 8.78 15.26 5.30
N ILE A 221 7.83 15.42 6.25
CA ILE A 221 6.56 14.69 6.25
C ILE A 221 5.68 15.02 5.03
N PRO A 222 4.80 14.10 4.59
CA PRO A 222 3.96 14.26 3.41
C PRO A 222 3.16 15.57 3.34
N SER A 223 2.56 16.01 4.44
CA SER A 223 1.77 17.25 4.48
C SER A 223 2.60 18.51 4.15
N ASN A 224 3.89 18.53 4.52
CA ASN A 224 4.80 19.63 4.20
C ASN A 224 5.31 19.56 2.76
N LYS A 225 5.49 18.34 2.21
CA LYS A 225 5.91 18.16 0.81
C LYS A 225 4.88 18.75 -0.16
N ARG A 226 3.58 18.65 0.16
CA ARG A 226 2.49 19.23 -0.65
C ARG A 226 2.57 20.75 -0.79
N LYS A 227 3.31 21.44 0.09
CA LYS A 227 3.49 22.91 0.05
C LYS A 227 4.68 23.35 -0.83
N ARG A 228 5.46 22.43 -1.37
CA ARG A 228 6.62 22.75 -2.20
C ARG A 228 6.22 23.10 -3.62
N ASN A 229 6.95 24.00 -4.25
CA ASN A 229 6.72 24.37 -5.65
C ASN A 229 6.92 23.18 -6.61
N GLU A 230 7.88 22.31 -6.32
CA GLU A 230 8.17 21.12 -7.12
C GLU A 230 7.04 20.09 -7.09
N PHE A 231 6.23 20.10 -6.04
CA PHE A 231 5.13 19.14 -5.88
C PHE A 231 4.16 19.17 -7.08
N ASN A 232 3.72 20.36 -7.47
CA ASN A 232 2.80 20.53 -8.60
C ASN A 232 3.40 20.02 -9.91
N LYS A 233 4.70 20.21 -10.14
CA LYS A 233 5.39 19.70 -11.34
C LYS A 233 5.27 18.18 -11.47
N TYR A 234 5.49 17.45 -10.39
CA TYR A 234 5.39 15.98 -10.41
C TYR A 234 3.94 15.51 -10.49
N HIS A 235 3.04 16.19 -9.76
CA HIS A 235 1.61 15.92 -9.82
C HIS A 235 1.07 16.06 -11.24
N ASP A 236 1.34 17.20 -11.91
CA ASP A 236 0.84 17.48 -13.25
C ASP A 236 1.47 16.57 -14.32
N MET A 237 2.73 16.20 -14.16
CA MET A 237 3.39 15.21 -15.01
C MET A 237 2.66 13.87 -14.96
N ILE A 238 2.40 13.35 -13.77
CA ILE A 238 1.73 12.05 -13.58
C ILE A 238 0.28 12.14 -14.04
N TRP A 239 -0.41 13.24 -13.72
CA TRP A 239 -1.77 13.50 -14.20
C TRP A 239 -1.84 13.46 -15.72
N GLY A 240 -0.93 14.15 -16.42
CA GLY A 240 -0.87 14.14 -17.88
C GLY A 240 -0.63 12.77 -18.50
N ASP A 241 0.11 11.89 -17.81
CA ASP A 241 0.30 10.51 -18.26
C ASP A 241 -0.97 9.66 -18.05
N LEU A 242 -1.78 9.95 -17.02
CA LEU A 242 -3.05 9.26 -16.76
C LEU A 242 -4.18 9.80 -17.62
N ASP A 243 -4.25 11.12 -17.86
CA ASP A 243 -5.30 11.79 -18.64
C ASP A 243 -5.26 11.37 -20.12
N LYS A 244 -4.09 11.28 -20.73
CA LYS A 244 -3.90 10.71 -22.07
C LYS A 244 -4.45 9.28 -22.23
N ASN A 245 -4.94 8.68 -21.17
CA ASN A 245 -5.63 7.40 -21.16
C ASN A 245 -7.16 7.55 -21.23
N ILE A 246 -7.70 8.77 -21.15
CA ILE A 246 -9.17 9.01 -21.16
C ILE A 246 -9.69 9.17 -22.58
N THR A 247 -8.84 9.44 -23.54
CA THR A 247 -9.13 9.42 -24.97
C THR A 247 -8.71 8.10 -25.60
#